data_24c044dcb88276dc1e3fcef836c548cc
#
_entry.id   24c044dcb88276dc1e3fcef836c548cc
#
_cell.length_a   1.000
_cell.length_b   1.000
_cell.length_c   1.000
_cell.angle_alpha   90.00
_cell.angle_beta   90.00
_cell.angle_gamma   90.00
#
_symmetry.space_group_name_H-M   'P 1'
#
loop_
_entity.id
_entity.type
_entity.pdbx_description
1 polymer ?
#
loop_
_entity_poly.entity_id
_entity_poly.type
_entity_poly.pdbx_seq_one_letter_code
_entity_poly.pdbx_strand_id
1 'polypeptide(L)'
;MTSGRSHEPWSAIPYAVEFEEALKQGKLDEARSIVDALALEPDTGGLWVPECYADLAKAFDLRGEHDDAIAAMGRAIEHGWSGRPDPRSDIAEFHLRAGRVDEAAHLWAELKALDPDDVWLYNAAGLSYSEVGDHELAVQWLGEGIELAIRTHDPEGIVPQLSEVRRRSLAALGRAPDDLEQQAEEFALAWRDRSSDRHSWSEVSRRADQWLAAPEVGEDGVGR
;
A
#
# COMPACT_ATOMS: atom_id res chain seq x y z
N MET A 1 -34.62 42.11 -10.80
CA MET A 1 -33.45 42.48 -9.96
C MET A 1 -33.04 41.25 -9.16
N THR A 2 -32.22 40.42 -9.76
CA THR A 2 -31.67 39.18 -9.16
C THR A 2 -30.33 39.57 -8.52
N SER A 3 -30.31 39.61 -7.21
CA SER A 3 -29.09 39.81 -6.42
C SER A 3 -28.19 38.59 -6.59
N GLY A 4 -27.19 38.72 -7.45
CA GLY A 4 -26.08 37.79 -7.52
C GLY A 4 -25.30 37.85 -6.20
N ARG A 5 -25.37 36.80 -5.39
CA ARG A 5 -24.39 36.60 -4.31
C ARG A 5 -23.08 36.25 -4.98
N SER A 6 -22.16 37.19 -4.94
CA SER A 6 -20.75 36.92 -5.20
C SER A 6 -20.26 35.92 -4.15
N HIS A 7 -20.02 34.68 -4.57
CA HIS A 7 -19.27 33.74 -3.75
C HIS A 7 -17.85 34.31 -3.56
N GLU A 8 -17.54 34.73 -2.34
CA GLU A 8 -16.18 35.07 -1.97
C GLU A 8 -15.39 33.75 -1.79
N PRO A 9 -14.35 33.50 -2.61
CA PRO A 9 -13.59 32.25 -2.57
C PRO A 9 -12.68 32.11 -1.34
N TRP A 10 -12.84 32.98 -0.35
CA TRP A 10 -11.90 33.12 0.78
C TRP A 10 -12.45 32.54 2.11
N SER A 11 -13.67 32.04 2.16
CA SER A 11 -14.29 31.60 3.43
C SER A 11 -13.76 30.28 3.97
N ALA A 12 -13.11 29.46 3.16
CA ALA A 12 -12.61 28.16 3.60
C ALA A 12 -11.08 28.09 3.80
N ILE A 13 -10.34 29.12 3.42
CA ILE A 13 -8.89 29.23 3.70
C ILE A 13 -8.61 29.11 5.22
N PRO A 14 -9.41 29.68 6.14
CA PRO A 14 -9.20 29.53 7.57
C PRO A 14 -9.16 28.06 8.00
N TYR A 15 -10.11 27.24 7.56
CA TYR A 15 -10.20 25.82 7.96
C TYR A 15 -9.02 24.97 7.47
N ALA A 16 -8.50 25.22 6.28
CA ALA A 16 -7.32 24.52 5.77
C ALA A 16 -6.09 24.80 6.62
N VAL A 17 -5.88 26.06 6.94
CA VAL A 17 -4.76 26.50 7.79
C VAL A 17 -4.92 25.95 9.20
N GLU A 18 -6.12 26.01 9.76
CA GLU A 18 -6.42 25.53 11.11
C GLU A 18 -6.25 24.00 11.20
N PHE A 19 -6.72 23.24 10.20
CA PHE A 19 -6.54 21.79 10.13
C PHE A 19 -5.07 21.39 10.06
N GLU A 20 -4.31 21.96 9.12
CA GLU A 20 -2.88 21.68 9.01
C GLU A 20 -2.11 22.06 10.28
N GLU A 21 -2.45 23.18 10.89
CA GLU A 21 -1.78 23.61 12.10
C GLU A 21 -2.11 22.70 13.28
N ALA A 22 -3.35 22.25 13.41
CA ALA A 22 -3.76 21.27 14.41
C ALA A 22 -3.03 19.94 14.23
N LEU A 23 -2.91 19.44 13.00
CA LEU A 23 -2.11 18.23 12.70
C LEU A 23 -0.64 18.42 13.07
N LYS A 24 -0.02 19.52 12.65
CA LYS A 24 1.40 19.82 12.94
C LYS A 24 1.68 19.92 14.45
N GLN A 25 0.69 20.44 15.22
CA GLN A 25 0.78 20.54 16.67
C GLN A 25 0.42 19.24 17.39
N GLY A 26 -0.01 18.21 16.67
CA GLY A 26 -0.46 16.94 17.27
C GLY A 26 -1.80 17.05 18.02
N LYS A 27 -2.60 18.08 17.75
CA LYS A 27 -3.94 18.29 18.32
C LYS A 27 -4.98 17.55 17.51
N LEU A 28 -4.94 16.19 17.52
CA LEU A 28 -5.70 15.37 16.60
C LEU A 28 -7.21 15.47 16.83
N ASP A 29 -7.69 15.65 18.07
CA ASP A 29 -9.11 15.87 18.34
C ASP A 29 -9.62 17.22 17.81
N GLU A 30 -8.78 18.27 17.83
CA GLU A 30 -9.07 19.56 17.22
C GLU A 30 -9.12 19.41 15.70
N ALA A 31 -8.15 18.73 15.09
CA ALA A 31 -8.13 18.45 13.66
C ALA A 31 -9.36 17.62 13.23
N ARG A 32 -9.75 16.61 14.02
CA ARG A 32 -10.97 15.82 13.79
C ARG A 32 -12.21 16.71 13.79
N SER A 33 -12.34 17.57 14.79
CA SER A 33 -13.49 18.47 14.90
C SER A 33 -13.60 19.42 13.72
N ILE A 34 -12.48 19.90 13.20
CA ILE A 34 -12.42 20.76 12.02
C ILE A 34 -12.88 19.98 10.77
N VAL A 35 -12.35 18.79 10.51
CA VAL A 35 -12.73 18.02 9.32
C VAL A 35 -14.18 17.53 9.40
N ASP A 36 -14.68 17.16 10.58
CA ASP A 36 -16.08 16.79 10.78
C ASP A 36 -17.03 17.95 10.47
N ALA A 37 -16.66 19.18 10.85
CA ALA A 37 -17.41 20.37 10.50
C ALA A 37 -17.39 20.64 8.99
N LEU A 38 -16.20 20.54 8.36
CA LEU A 38 -16.05 20.70 6.92
C LEU A 38 -16.85 19.69 6.10
N ALA A 39 -16.96 18.44 6.60
CA ALA A 39 -17.71 17.39 5.92
C ALA A 39 -19.23 17.69 5.84
N LEU A 40 -19.74 18.63 6.62
CA LEU A 40 -21.13 19.07 6.59
C LEU A 40 -21.36 20.29 5.69
N GLU A 41 -20.31 20.96 5.25
CA GLU A 41 -20.40 22.17 4.44
C GLU A 41 -20.56 21.82 2.95
N PRO A 42 -21.45 22.52 2.22
CA PRO A 42 -21.63 22.31 0.79
C PRO A 42 -20.44 22.82 -0.04
N ASP A 43 -19.62 23.71 0.53
CA ASP A 43 -18.43 24.28 -0.08
C ASP A 43 -17.27 24.20 0.92
N THR A 44 -16.35 23.32 0.65
CA THR A 44 -15.15 23.08 1.49
C THR A 44 -14.01 24.04 1.17
N GLY A 45 -14.24 25.01 0.26
CA GLY A 45 -13.22 25.98 -0.16
C GLY A 45 -12.00 25.36 -0.84
N GLY A 46 -12.22 24.23 -1.51
CA GLY A 46 -11.18 23.51 -2.23
C GLY A 46 -10.41 22.49 -1.40
N LEU A 47 -10.77 22.31 -0.10
CA LEU A 47 -10.26 21.18 0.68
C LEU A 47 -10.93 19.87 0.24
N TRP A 48 -10.13 18.88 0.05
CA TRP A 48 -10.63 17.53 -0.23
C TRP A 48 -10.80 16.76 1.08
N VAL A 49 -12.02 16.76 1.61
CA VAL A 49 -12.38 16.14 2.90
C VAL A 49 -11.89 14.70 3.05
N PRO A 50 -11.97 13.80 2.02
CA PRO A 50 -11.41 12.46 2.10
C PRO A 50 -9.92 12.43 2.44
N GLU A 51 -9.12 13.31 1.84
CA GLU A 51 -7.68 13.42 2.10
C GLU A 51 -7.41 13.89 3.55
N CYS A 52 -8.18 14.86 4.03
CA CYS A 52 -8.07 15.32 5.41
C CYS A 52 -8.30 14.18 6.42
N TYR A 53 -9.31 13.33 6.19
CA TYR A 53 -9.54 12.16 7.03
C TYR A 53 -8.43 11.11 6.89
N ALA A 54 -7.89 10.90 5.69
CA ALA A 54 -6.77 9.96 5.48
C ALA A 54 -5.49 10.44 6.19
N ASP A 55 -5.19 11.75 6.14
CA ASP A 55 -4.05 12.32 6.85
C ASP A 55 -4.24 12.26 8.37
N LEU A 56 -5.46 12.51 8.85
CA LEU A 56 -5.81 12.35 10.25
C LEU A 56 -5.66 10.89 10.72
N ALA A 57 -6.07 9.92 9.90
CA ALA A 57 -5.89 8.49 10.19
C ALA A 57 -4.41 8.14 10.38
N LYS A 58 -3.54 8.57 9.47
CA LYS A 58 -2.09 8.37 9.57
C LYS A 58 -1.51 9.03 10.82
N ALA A 59 -1.99 10.23 11.17
CA ALA A 59 -1.53 10.92 12.36
C ALA A 59 -1.92 10.21 13.65
N PHE A 60 -3.13 9.63 13.73
CA PHE A 60 -3.55 8.79 14.86
C PHE A 60 -2.73 7.51 14.96
N ASP A 61 -2.50 6.84 13.83
CA ASP A 61 -1.69 5.62 13.78
C ASP A 61 -0.25 5.86 14.30
N LEU A 62 0.39 6.95 13.87
CA LEU A 62 1.71 7.34 14.34
C LEU A 62 1.78 7.59 15.87
N ARG A 63 0.65 7.87 16.50
CA ARG A 63 0.54 8.01 17.97
C ARG A 63 0.17 6.72 18.67
N GLY A 64 -0.07 5.63 17.91
CA GLY A 64 -0.57 4.37 18.46
C GLY A 64 -2.06 4.38 18.79
N GLU A 65 -2.81 5.38 18.34
CA GLU A 65 -4.25 5.53 18.53
C GLU A 65 -4.99 4.81 17.39
N HIS A 66 -4.75 3.50 17.26
CA HIS A 66 -5.15 2.72 16.09
C HIS A 66 -6.67 2.64 15.87
N ASP A 67 -7.49 2.68 16.94
CA ASP A 67 -8.96 2.68 16.80
C ASP A 67 -9.45 3.99 16.17
N ASP A 68 -8.84 5.12 16.55
CA ASP A 68 -9.13 6.41 15.95
C ASP A 68 -8.62 6.50 14.51
N ALA A 69 -7.46 5.89 14.21
CA ALA A 69 -6.93 5.77 12.85
C ALA A 69 -7.88 5.00 11.94
N ILE A 70 -8.38 3.83 12.39
CA ILE A 70 -9.36 3.02 11.66
C ILE A 70 -10.65 3.81 11.42
N ALA A 71 -11.16 4.50 12.45
CA ALA A 71 -12.37 5.30 12.33
C ALA A 71 -12.18 6.44 11.32
N ALA A 72 -11.06 7.15 11.37
CA ALA A 72 -10.75 8.24 10.45
C ALA A 72 -10.60 7.75 9.01
N MET A 73 -9.89 6.62 8.77
CA MET A 73 -9.77 6.03 7.43
C MET A 73 -11.13 5.55 6.92
N GLY A 74 -11.98 4.98 7.77
CA GLY A 74 -13.36 4.64 7.42
C GLY A 74 -14.14 5.87 6.92
N ARG A 75 -14.01 7.01 7.60
CA ARG A 75 -14.60 8.28 7.17
C ARG A 75 -14.03 8.77 5.83
N ALA A 76 -12.72 8.64 5.63
CA ALA A 76 -12.10 8.97 4.35
C ALA A 76 -12.75 8.18 3.20
N ILE A 77 -12.92 6.88 3.36
CA ILE A 77 -13.53 5.98 2.37
C ILE A 77 -15.01 6.34 2.15
N GLU A 78 -15.78 6.58 3.21
CA GLU A 78 -17.19 7.01 3.12
C GLU A 78 -17.35 8.32 2.31
N HIS A 79 -16.37 9.21 2.39
CA HIS A 79 -16.33 10.46 1.63
C HIS A 79 -15.69 10.34 0.24
N GLY A 80 -15.32 9.13 -0.18
CA GLY A 80 -14.83 8.85 -1.53
C GLY A 80 -13.31 8.76 -1.68
N TRP A 81 -12.56 8.60 -0.57
CA TRP A 81 -11.14 8.26 -0.63
C TRP A 81 -10.96 6.92 -1.34
N SER A 82 -10.12 6.90 -2.37
CA SER A 82 -9.86 5.71 -3.19
C SER A 82 -8.43 5.74 -3.70
N GLY A 83 -7.88 4.58 -4.00
CA GLY A 83 -6.50 4.48 -4.47
C GLY A 83 -6.10 3.05 -4.81
N ARG A 84 -4.82 2.87 -5.10
CA ARG A 84 -4.14 1.59 -5.24
C ARG A 84 -2.93 1.57 -4.29
N PRO A 85 -2.87 0.60 -3.38
CA PRO A 85 -3.92 -0.40 -3.13
C PRO A 85 -5.23 0.22 -2.60
N ASP A 86 -6.29 -0.60 -2.52
CA ASP A 86 -7.57 -0.18 -1.90
C ASP A 86 -7.29 0.38 -0.49
N PRO A 87 -7.85 1.56 -0.12
CA PRO A 87 -7.56 2.19 1.17
C PRO A 87 -7.90 1.36 2.41
N ARG A 88 -8.72 0.30 2.28
CA ARG A 88 -8.90 -0.67 3.36
C ARG A 88 -7.62 -1.42 3.73
N SER A 89 -6.59 -1.37 2.86
CA SER A 89 -5.25 -1.86 3.18
C SER A 89 -4.62 -1.10 4.35
N ASP A 90 -4.84 0.22 4.44
CA ASP A 90 -4.40 1.02 5.59
C ASP A 90 -5.13 0.58 6.88
N ILE A 91 -6.42 0.25 6.79
CA ILE A 91 -7.18 -0.29 7.92
C ILE A 91 -6.62 -1.64 8.38
N ALA A 92 -6.27 -2.53 7.45
CA ALA A 92 -5.63 -3.80 7.78
C ALA A 92 -4.28 -3.60 8.46
N GLU A 93 -3.48 -2.64 8.00
CA GLU A 93 -2.22 -2.25 8.62
C GLU A 93 -2.43 -1.73 10.06
N PHE A 94 -3.41 -0.84 10.28
CA PHE A 94 -3.73 -0.34 11.62
C PHE A 94 -4.20 -1.46 12.56
N HIS A 95 -5.00 -2.42 12.08
CA HIS A 95 -5.33 -3.62 12.84
C HIS A 95 -4.08 -4.40 13.23
N LEU A 96 -3.16 -4.61 12.29
CA LEU A 96 -1.94 -5.37 12.53
C LEU A 96 -1.06 -4.68 13.59
N ARG A 97 -0.86 -3.36 13.49
CA ARG A 97 -0.12 -2.56 14.49
C ARG A 97 -0.80 -2.53 15.86
N ALA A 98 -2.13 -2.65 15.89
CA ALA A 98 -2.89 -2.81 17.13
C ALA A 98 -2.82 -4.22 17.73
N GLY A 99 -2.10 -5.16 17.09
CA GLY A 99 -2.03 -6.56 17.50
C GLY A 99 -3.26 -7.39 17.16
N ARG A 100 -4.16 -6.89 16.34
CA ARG A 100 -5.38 -7.57 15.86
C ARG A 100 -5.08 -8.33 14.57
N VAL A 101 -4.29 -9.39 14.71
CA VAL A 101 -3.72 -10.13 13.57
C VAL A 101 -4.80 -10.80 12.73
N ASP A 102 -5.83 -11.36 13.37
CA ASP A 102 -6.91 -12.09 12.67
C ASP A 102 -7.76 -11.12 11.83
N GLU A 103 -8.06 -9.93 12.34
CA GLU A 103 -8.81 -8.90 11.62
C GLU A 103 -8.02 -8.39 10.42
N ALA A 104 -6.73 -8.15 10.60
CA ALA A 104 -5.84 -7.76 9.51
C ALA A 104 -5.77 -8.83 8.41
N ALA A 105 -5.54 -10.10 8.81
CA ALA A 105 -5.46 -11.23 7.88
C ALA A 105 -6.75 -11.41 7.08
N HIS A 106 -7.92 -11.27 7.74
CA HIS A 106 -9.22 -11.34 7.08
C HIS A 106 -9.37 -10.26 6.02
N LEU A 107 -9.06 -9.01 6.37
CA LEU A 107 -9.19 -7.88 5.45
C LEU A 107 -8.20 -7.98 4.28
N TRP A 108 -6.95 -8.39 4.52
CA TRP A 108 -6.00 -8.67 3.44
C TRP A 108 -6.50 -9.75 2.47
N ALA A 109 -7.11 -10.84 3.02
CA ALA A 109 -7.67 -11.91 2.19
C ALA A 109 -8.86 -11.44 1.34
N GLU A 110 -9.75 -10.61 1.90
CA GLU A 110 -10.86 -10.00 1.16
C GLU A 110 -10.35 -9.12 0.01
N LEU A 111 -9.39 -8.25 0.29
CA LEU A 111 -8.81 -7.34 -0.72
C LEU A 111 -8.14 -8.11 -1.85
N LYS A 112 -7.37 -9.14 -1.53
CA LYS A 112 -6.75 -10.04 -2.51
C LYS A 112 -7.78 -10.78 -3.37
N ALA A 113 -8.91 -11.16 -2.79
CA ALA A 113 -10.00 -11.80 -3.55
C ALA A 113 -10.71 -10.83 -4.49
N LEU A 114 -10.77 -9.54 -4.17
CA LEU A 114 -11.38 -8.50 -4.98
C LEU A 114 -10.51 -8.07 -6.16
N ASP A 115 -9.21 -7.89 -5.94
CA ASP A 115 -8.24 -7.53 -6.97
C ASP A 115 -6.94 -8.34 -6.78
N PRO A 116 -6.88 -9.58 -7.28
CA PRO A 116 -5.72 -10.44 -7.14
C PRO A 116 -4.52 -9.97 -7.97
N ASP A 117 -4.71 -9.03 -8.89
CA ASP A 117 -3.68 -8.50 -9.77
C ASP A 117 -3.16 -7.12 -9.29
N ASP A 118 -3.57 -6.65 -8.12
CA ASP A 118 -3.03 -5.43 -7.53
C ASP A 118 -1.70 -5.69 -6.79
N VAL A 119 -0.59 -5.54 -7.49
CA VAL A 119 0.76 -5.74 -6.94
C VAL A 119 1.06 -4.85 -5.73
N TRP A 120 0.43 -3.65 -5.64
CA TRP A 120 0.60 -2.76 -4.50
C TRP A 120 -0.03 -3.31 -3.22
N LEU A 121 -1.08 -4.13 -3.34
CA LEU A 121 -1.67 -4.84 -2.21
C LEU A 121 -0.66 -5.81 -1.57
N TYR A 122 0.03 -6.59 -2.41
CA TYR A 122 1.05 -7.53 -1.94
C TYR A 122 2.24 -6.80 -1.29
N ASN A 123 2.62 -5.66 -1.85
CA ASN A 123 3.65 -4.81 -1.26
C ASN A 123 3.22 -4.28 0.11
N ALA A 124 2.02 -3.73 0.23
CA ALA A 124 1.50 -3.19 1.47
C ALA A 124 1.41 -4.27 2.55
N ALA A 125 0.78 -5.42 2.27
CA ALA A 125 0.67 -6.52 3.21
C ALA A 125 2.05 -7.04 3.64
N GLY A 126 2.95 -7.29 2.68
CA GLY A 126 4.29 -7.80 2.97
C GLY A 126 5.13 -6.84 3.80
N LEU A 127 5.04 -5.54 3.53
CA LEU A 127 5.72 -4.50 4.31
C LEU A 127 5.17 -4.45 5.73
N SER A 128 3.84 -4.41 5.89
CA SER A 128 3.17 -4.36 7.19
C SER A 128 3.52 -5.57 8.07
N TYR A 129 3.50 -6.79 7.52
CA TYR A 129 3.93 -7.99 8.26
C TYR A 129 5.41 -7.95 8.63
N SER A 130 6.27 -7.44 7.73
CA SER A 130 7.71 -7.27 8.03
C SER A 130 7.94 -6.28 9.18
N GLU A 131 7.18 -5.18 9.24
CA GLU A 131 7.28 -4.16 10.27
C GLU A 131 6.89 -4.66 11.66
N VAL A 132 5.86 -5.52 11.76
CA VAL A 132 5.45 -6.12 13.04
C VAL A 132 6.26 -7.37 13.40
N GLY A 133 7.22 -7.78 12.56
CA GLY A 133 8.12 -8.90 12.80
C GLY A 133 7.56 -10.28 12.41
N ASP A 134 6.41 -10.35 11.75
CA ASP A 134 5.91 -11.59 11.16
C ASP A 134 6.56 -11.82 9.79
N HIS A 135 7.84 -12.16 9.83
CA HIS A 135 8.65 -12.32 8.64
C HIS A 135 8.23 -13.51 7.77
N GLU A 136 7.55 -14.52 8.32
CA GLU A 136 7.04 -15.65 7.52
C GLU A 136 5.93 -15.18 6.57
N LEU A 137 4.93 -14.48 7.09
CA LEU A 137 3.87 -13.91 6.26
C LEU A 137 4.40 -12.82 5.32
N ALA A 138 5.38 -12.00 5.77
CA ALA A 138 6.03 -11.03 4.90
C ALA A 138 6.68 -11.70 3.69
N VAL A 139 7.46 -12.78 3.88
CA VAL A 139 8.10 -13.52 2.79
C VAL A 139 7.07 -14.09 1.83
N GLN A 140 5.96 -14.62 2.33
CA GLN A 140 4.89 -15.17 1.51
C GLN A 140 4.24 -14.08 0.64
N TRP A 141 3.72 -13.00 1.24
CA TRP A 141 3.06 -11.93 0.51
C TRP A 141 3.96 -11.27 -0.53
N LEU A 142 5.21 -10.97 -0.15
CA LEU A 142 6.19 -10.37 -1.07
C LEU A 142 6.60 -11.33 -2.18
N GLY A 143 6.68 -12.63 -1.90
CA GLY A 143 6.94 -13.65 -2.92
C GLY A 143 5.85 -13.68 -3.98
N GLU A 144 4.59 -13.78 -3.57
CA GLU A 144 3.45 -13.74 -4.48
C GLU A 144 3.40 -12.42 -5.29
N GLY A 145 3.75 -11.29 -4.65
CA GLY A 145 3.87 -9.99 -5.34
C GLY A 145 4.97 -9.95 -6.39
N ILE A 146 6.13 -10.56 -6.13
CA ILE A 146 7.24 -10.68 -7.10
C ILE A 146 6.81 -11.54 -8.28
N GLU A 147 6.22 -12.71 -8.03
CA GLU A 147 5.72 -13.60 -9.09
C GLU A 147 4.67 -12.90 -9.96
N LEU A 148 3.75 -12.17 -9.34
CA LEU A 148 2.76 -11.37 -10.06
C LEU A 148 3.42 -10.29 -10.92
N ALA A 149 4.35 -9.52 -10.35
CA ALA A 149 5.03 -8.43 -11.06
C ALA A 149 5.84 -8.97 -12.25
N ILE A 150 6.59 -10.05 -12.07
CA ILE A 150 7.33 -10.71 -13.17
C ILE A 150 6.37 -11.19 -14.26
N ARG A 151 5.28 -11.88 -13.89
CA ARG A 151 4.27 -12.39 -14.82
C ARG A 151 3.61 -11.27 -15.63
N THR A 152 3.40 -10.10 -15.05
CA THR A 152 2.80 -8.93 -15.72
C THR A 152 3.84 -7.99 -16.34
N HIS A 153 5.11 -8.39 -16.37
CA HIS A 153 6.25 -7.60 -16.88
C HIS A 153 6.50 -6.28 -16.10
N ASP A 154 6.11 -6.26 -14.87
CA ASP A 154 6.36 -5.18 -13.90
C ASP A 154 6.11 -3.76 -14.46
N PRO A 155 4.88 -3.43 -14.87
CA PRO A 155 4.58 -2.11 -15.41
C PRO A 155 4.81 -0.99 -14.38
N GLU A 156 4.76 -1.32 -13.11
CA GLU A 156 4.93 -0.38 -11.99
C GLU A 156 6.41 -0.22 -11.56
N GLY A 157 7.30 -1.12 -11.99
CA GLY A 157 8.71 -1.09 -11.59
C GLY A 157 8.94 -1.46 -10.12
N ILE A 158 8.09 -2.31 -9.54
CA ILE A 158 8.03 -2.57 -8.09
C ILE A 158 8.90 -3.78 -7.65
N VAL A 159 9.32 -4.64 -8.58
CA VAL A 159 10.13 -5.84 -8.25
C VAL A 159 11.32 -5.53 -7.35
N PRO A 160 12.12 -4.47 -7.58
CA PRO A 160 13.25 -4.18 -6.70
C PRO A 160 12.84 -3.89 -5.24
N GLN A 161 11.69 -3.21 -5.04
CA GLN A 161 11.18 -2.90 -3.70
C GLN A 161 10.69 -4.16 -2.98
N LEU A 162 9.89 -4.97 -3.66
CA LEU A 162 9.39 -6.24 -3.11
C LEU A 162 10.54 -7.17 -2.70
N SER A 163 11.54 -7.33 -3.58
CA SER A 163 12.72 -8.16 -3.33
C SER A 163 13.55 -7.63 -2.16
N GLU A 164 13.75 -6.33 -2.03
CA GLU A 164 14.50 -5.74 -0.93
C GLU A 164 13.85 -6.02 0.44
N VAL A 165 12.53 -5.86 0.55
CA VAL A 165 11.80 -6.14 1.80
C VAL A 165 11.79 -7.64 2.10
N ARG A 166 11.59 -8.48 1.06
CA ARG A 166 11.60 -9.93 1.20
C ARG A 166 12.96 -10.46 1.67
N ARG A 167 14.06 -9.98 1.08
CA ARG A 167 15.43 -10.36 1.52
C ARG A 167 15.70 -10.01 2.97
N ARG A 168 15.24 -8.83 3.42
CA ARG A 168 15.35 -8.45 4.84
C ARG A 168 14.56 -9.40 5.74
N SER A 169 13.36 -9.79 5.33
CA SER A 169 12.54 -10.74 6.08
C SER A 169 13.16 -12.15 6.08
N LEU A 170 13.69 -12.63 4.95
CA LEU A 170 14.45 -13.90 4.90
C LEU A 170 15.66 -13.87 5.83
N ALA A 171 16.43 -12.77 5.82
CA ALA A 171 17.59 -12.61 6.70
C ALA A 171 17.18 -12.61 8.18
N ALA A 172 16.07 -11.98 8.56
CA ALA A 172 15.53 -12.01 9.92
C ALA A 172 15.14 -13.43 10.36
N LEU A 173 14.71 -14.28 9.42
CA LEU A 173 14.43 -15.71 9.64
C LEU A 173 15.70 -16.60 9.63
N GLY A 174 16.88 -16.02 9.39
CA GLY A 174 18.13 -16.77 9.24
C GLY A 174 18.20 -17.58 7.95
N ARG A 175 17.41 -17.24 6.93
CA ARG A 175 17.36 -17.90 5.62
C ARG A 175 18.21 -17.17 4.59
N ALA A 176 18.85 -17.94 3.72
CA ALA A 176 19.52 -17.38 2.53
C ALA A 176 18.50 -16.96 1.47
N PRO A 177 18.87 -16.03 0.55
CA PRO A 177 18.10 -15.80 -0.66
C PRO A 177 17.84 -17.10 -1.43
N ASP A 178 16.64 -17.24 -1.95
CA ASP A 178 16.18 -18.40 -2.71
C ASP A 178 16.15 -18.12 -4.23
N ASP A 179 15.68 -19.09 -5.02
CA ASP A 179 15.61 -18.98 -6.46
C ASP A 179 14.73 -17.81 -6.94
N LEU A 180 13.68 -17.46 -6.17
CA LEU A 180 12.82 -16.33 -6.50
C LEU A 180 13.57 -15.00 -6.35
N GLU A 181 14.45 -14.87 -5.35
CA GLU A 181 15.30 -13.69 -5.21
C GLU A 181 16.27 -13.55 -6.36
N GLN A 182 16.84 -14.66 -6.84
CA GLN A 182 17.72 -14.65 -8.00
C GLN A 182 16.94 -14.23 -9.26
N GLN A 183 15.74 -14.76 -9.47
CA GLN A 183 14.88 -14.38 -10.61
C GLN A 183 14.52 -12.90 -10.55
N ALA A 184 14.15 -12.37 -9.36
CA ALA A 184 13.85 -10.97 -9.17
C ALA A 184 15.03 -10.06 -9.49
N GLU A 185 16.25 -10.43 -9.09
CA GLU A 185 17.47 -9.69 -9.37
C GLU A 185 17.78 -9.67 -10.89
N GLU A 186 17.72 -10.82 -11.55
CA GLU A 186 17.92 -10.94 -13.00
C GLU A 186 16.88 -10.12 -13.77
N PHE A 187 15.61 -10.18 -13.34
CA PHE A 187 14.53 -9.38 -13.92
C PHE A 187 14.79 -7.88 -13.75
N ALA A 188 15.16 -7.44 -12.53
CA ALA A 188 15.42 -6.03 -12.23
C ALA A 188 16.62 -5.47 -13.02
N LEU A 189 17.67 -6.28 -13.22
CA LEU A 189 18.82 -5.91 -14.05
C LEU A 189 18.40 -5.71 -15.52
N ALA A 190 17.66 -6.66 -16.07
CA ALA A 190 17.15 -6.58 -17.44
C ALA A 190 16.14 -5.41 -17.60
N TRP A 191 15.38 -5.06 -16.55
CA TRP A 191 14.47 -3.93 -16.56
C TRP A 191 15.19 -2.57 -16.56
N ARG A 192 16.36 -2.46 -15.90
CA ARG A 192 17.20 -1.24 -15.90
C ARG A 192 17.82 -0.96 -17.28
N ASP A 193 18.23 -1.99 -18.00
CA ASP A 193 18.80 -1.83 -19.35
C ASP A 193 17.77 -1.37 -20.38
N ARG A 194 16.49 -1.47 -20.07
CA ARG A 194 15.35 -1.04 -20.90
C ARG A 194 15.32 0.45 -21.21
N SER A 195 15.83 1.29 -20.31
CA SER A 195 15.89 2.74 -20.52
C SER A 195 16.87 3.15 -21.61
N SER A 196 17.77 2.24 -22.01
CA SER A 196 18.79 2.46 -23.02
C SER A 196 18.51 1.79 -24.37
N ASP A 197 17.63 0.78 -24.47
CA ASP A 197 17.37 0.10 -25.74
C ASP A 197 15.99 -0.61 -25.80
N ARG A 198 15.10 -0.18 -26.72
CA ARG A 198 13.77 -0.80 -26.93
C ARG A 198 13.81 -2.27 -27.38
N HIS A 199 14.98 -2.78 -27.83
CA HIS A 199 15.15 -4.16 -28.24
C HIS A 199 15.31 -5.14 -27.06
N SER A 200 15.75 -4.66 -25.90
CA SER A 200 15.96 -5.46 -24.69
C SER A 200 14.64 -6.00 -24.08
N TRP A 201 13.53 -5.31 -24.31
CA TRP A 201 12.25 -5.65 -23.70
C TRP A 201 11.63 -6.98 -24.18
N SER A 202 11.79 -7.32 -25.45
CA SER A 202 11.33 -8.60 -25.99
C SER A 202 12.09 -9.80 -25.39
N GLU A 203 13.32 -9.57 -24.95
CA GLU A 203 14.17 -10.58 -24.33
C GLU A 203 13.82 -10.79 -22.85
N VAL A 204 13.50 -9.72 -22.12
CA VAL A 204 13.00 -9.76 -20.74
C VAL A 204 11.67 -10.50 -20.67
N SER A 205 10.72 -10.15 -21.55
CA SER A 205 9.43 -10.82 -21.64
C SER A 205 9.59 -12.32 -21.92
N ARG A 206 10.46 -12.68 -22.84
CA ARG A 206 10.73 -14.09 -23.18
C ARG A 206 11.35 -14.86 -22.00
N ARG A 207 12.23 -14.25 -21.22
CA ARG A 207 12.82 -14.85 -20.01
C ARG A 207 11.78 -15.03 -18.91
N ALA A 208 10.93 -14.02 -18.67
CA ALA A 208 9.83 -14.14 -17.71
C ALA A 208 8.90 -15.31 -18.07
N ASP A 209 8.53 -15.43 -19.35
CA ASP A 209 7.73 -16.56 -19.85
C ASP A 209 8.43 -17.92 -19.66
N GLN A 210 9.75 -17.98 -19.80
CA GLN A 210 10.54 -19.20 -19.57
C GLN A 210 10.59 -19.58 -18.09
N TRP A 211 10.72 -18.63 -17.18
CA TRP A 211 10.70 -18.90 -15.73
C TRP A 211 9.34 -19.42 -15.28
N LEU A 212 8.26 -18.82 -15.76
CA LEU A 212 6.89 -19.24 -15.45
C LEU A 212 6.52 -20.59 -16.08
N ALA A 213 7.18 -20.99 -17.17
CA ALA A 213 6.96 -22.26 -17.85
C ALA A 213 7.89 -23.39 -17.34
N ALA A 214 8.86 -23.08 -16.47
CA ALA A 214 9.72 -24.11 -15.89
C ALA A 214 8.87 -25.04 -15.03
N PRO A 215 8.91 -26.37 -15.22
CA PRO A 215 8.19 -27.29 -14.37
C PRO A 215 8.72 -27.18 -12.95
N GLU A 216 7.80 -27.17 -11.97
CA GLU A 216 8.16 -27.36 -10.56
C GLU A 216 9.11 -28.56 -10.50
N VAL A 217 10.30 -28.34 -9.96
CA VAL A 217 11.28 -29.42 -9.74
C VAL A 217 10.64 -30.33 -8.70
N GLY A 218 9.98 -31.39 -9.18
CA GLY A 218 9.31 -32.35 -8.36
C GLY A 218 10.29 -32.91 -7.33
N GLU A 219 9.87 -32.96 -6.08
CA GLU A 219 10.49 -33.69 -4.98
C GLU A 219 10.43 -35.21 -5.24
N ASP A 220 11.07 -35.69 -6.30
CA ASP A 220 11.21 -37.14 -6.56
C ASP A 220 12.69 -37.51 -6.73
N GLY A 221 13.37 -37.66 -5.63
CA GLY A 221 14.78 -38.05 -5.62
C GLY A 221 15.32 -38.63 -4.32
N VAL A 222 14.43 -39.17 -3.45
CA VAL A 222 14.88 -40.02 -2.34
C VAL A 222 14.38 -41.44 -2.59
N GLY A 223 15.23 -42.26 -3.21
CA GLY A 223 14.89 -43.64 -3.44
C GLY A 223 16.06 -44.52 -3.89
N ARG A 224 16.81 -45.06 -2.93
CA ARG A 224 17.76 -46.17 -2.91
C ARG A 224 19.21 -45.84 -2.91
#